data_f1698783c07d954914cc7448c835d4a7
#
_entry.id   f1698783c07d954914cc7448c835d4a7
#
_cell.length_a   1.000
_cell.length_b   1.000
_cell.length_c   1.000
_cell.angle_alpha   90.00
_cell.angle_beta   90.00
_cell.angle_gamma   90.00
#
_symmetry.space_group_name_H-M   'P 1'
#
loop_
_entity.id
_entity.type
_entity.pdbx_description
1 polymer ?
#
loop_
_entity_poly.entity_id
_entity_poly.type
_entity_poly.pdbx_seq_one_letter_code
_entity_poly.pdbx_strand_id
1 'polypeptide(L)'
;MIEQDLRDRIIAAPETILDDRDVMDALVAATERAMGTNVVDLRGIAMQRLSSRLDRLEDTHRTVIAAAYENLAGTNQVQRAILQLLDPLSFEDFLRSLGGDVAQTLRVDCIRLVLESLQEGDEPALRKLGDVLYVAEPGFIGEYLSGGRNVPLRPVTLRPVLPASDQLYGDRADWIRSEALMRLDFGKGRLPGMLVMGAEDPHQFKPNHGTELLAFFAGVFERTMRRWLA
;
A
#
# COMPACT_ATOMS: atom_id res chain seq x y z
N MET A 1 -41.09 -23.04 -33.33
CA MET A 1 -42.02 -21.90 -33.56
C MET A 1 -41.92 -21.05 -32.30
N ILE A 2 -41.65 -19.75 -32.44
CA ILE A 2 -41.58 -18.82 -31.30
C ILE A 2 -43.03 -18.63 -30.79
N GLU A 3 -43.20 -18.63 -29.48
CA GLU A 3 -44.49 -18.40 -28.81
C GLU A 3 -45.01 -17.00 -29.20
N GLN A 4 -46.32 -16.88 -29.48
CA GLN A 4 -46.90 -15.68 -30.08
C GLN A 4 -46.70 -14.45 -29.18
N ASP A 5 -46.86 -14.61 -27.88
CA ASP A 5 -46.63 -13.53 -26.88
C ASP A 5 -45.18 -13.02 -26.90
N LEU A 6 -44.21 -13.95 -26.95
CA LEU A 6 -42.76 -13.58 -27.04
C LEU A 6 -42.46 -12.86 -28.34
N ARG A 7 -43.06 -13.29 -29.45
CA ARG A 7 -42.92 -12.63 -30.75
C ARG A 7 -43.41 -11.19 -30.74
N ASP A 8 -44.61 -10.98 -30.17
CA ASP A 8 -45.28 -9.69 -30.13
C ASP A 8 -44.48 -8.72 -29.23
N ARG A 9 -43.91 -9.21 -28.12
CA ARG A 9 -43.03 -8.44 -27.24
C ARG A 9 -41.72 -8.06 -27.94
N ILE A 10 -41.09 -8.94 -28.69
CA ILE A 10 -39.88 -8.67 -29.46
C ILE A 10 -40.14 -7.59 -30.52
N ILE A 11 -41.30 -7.68 -31.21
CA ILE A 11 -41.64 -6.69 -32.26
C ILE A 11 -42.00 -5.32 -31.65
N ALA A 12 -42.62 -5.30 -30.46
CA ALA A 12 -42.98 -4.07 -29.78
C ALA A 12 -41.79 -3.27 -29.21
N ALA A 13 -40.72 -3.95 -28.80
CA ALA A 13 -39.54 -3.32 -28.22
C ALA A 13 -38.25 -4.05 -28.63
N PRO A 14 -37.81 -3.94 -29.91
CA PRO A 14 -36.66 -4.64 -30.42
C PRO A 14 -35.32 -4.20 -29.78
N GLU A 15 -35.27 -2.95 -29.31
CA GLU A 15 -34.11 -2.38 -28.58
C GLU A 15 -33.79 -3.17 -27.32
N THR A 16 -34.77 -3.75 -26.64
CA THR A 16 -34.55 -4.55 -25.43
C THR A 16 -33.68 -5.78 -25.70
N ILE A 17 -33.77 -6.35 -26.93
CA ILE A 17 -32.93 -7.47 -27.34
C ILE A 17 -31.54 -6.97 -27.74
N LEU A 18 -31.46 -5.80 -28.38
CA LEU A 18 -30.19 -5.22 -28.80
C LEU A 18 -29.32 -4.78 -27.60
N ASP A 19 -29.96 -4.40 -26.50
CA ASP A 19 -29.31 -4.01 -25.25
C ASP A 19 -28.91 -5.23 -24.38
N ASP A 20 -29.52 -6.39 -24.63
CA ASP A 20 -29.20 -7.64 -23.92
C ASP A 20 -28.05 -8.37 -24.62
N ARG A 21 -26.86 -8.28 -24.01
CA ARG A 21 -25.63 -8.83 -24.55
C ARG A 21 -25.70 -10.35 -24.75
N ASP A 22 -26.25 -11.09 -23.78
CA ASP A 22 -26.28 -12.55 -23.81
C ASP A 22 -27.20 -13.07 -24.93
N VAL A 23 -28.34 -12.35 -25.14
CA VAL A 23 -29.28 -12.64 -26.23
C VAL A 23 -28.63 -12.32 -27.57
N MET A 24 -27.95 -11.21 -27.70
CA MET A 24 -27.24 -10.82 -28.93
C MET A 24 -26.13 -11.80 -29.28
N ASP A 25 -25.32 -12.21 -28.32
CA ASP A 25 -24.24 -13.19 -28.53
C ASP A 25 -24.83 -14.57 -28.98
N ALA A 26 -25.96 -14.99 -28.39
CA ALA A 26 -26.65 -16.21 -28.78
C ALA A 26 -27.23 -16.14 -30.22
N LEU A 27 -27.79 -14.98 -30.62
CA LEU A 27 -28.31 -14.74 -31.99
C LEU A 27 -27.19 -14.71 -33.03
N VAL A 28 -26.07 -14.07 -32.73
CA VAL A 28 -24.87 -14.05 -33.58
C VAL A 28 -24.34 -15.46 -33.77
N ALA A 29 -24.17 -16.23 -32.69
CA ALA A 29 -23.72 -17.63 -32.76
C ALA A 29 -24.71 -18.56 -33.53
N ALA A 30 -25.99 -18.28 -33.44
CA ALA A 30 -27.00 -19.02 -34.21
C ALA A 30 -26.92 -18.70 -35.72
N THR A 31 -26.67 -17.42 -36.06
CA THR A 31 -26.50 -16.96 -37.45
C THR A 31 -25.24 -17.55 -38.07
N GLU A 32 -24.12 -17.55 -37.34
CA GLU A 32 -22.85 -18.18 -37.78
C GLU A 32 -23.03 -19.66 -38.07
N ARG A 33 -23.75 -20.38 -37.21
CA ARG A 33 -24.06 -21.82 -37.46
C ARG A 33 -24.92 -22.05 -38.70
N ALA A 34 -25.82 -21.10 -38.98
CA ALA A 34 -26.71 -21.20 -40.15
C ALA A 34 -26.04 -20.88 -41.49
N MET A 35 -24.98 -20.04 -41.48
CA MET A 35 -24.26 -19.62 -42.71
C MET A 35 -23.29 -20.69 -43.26
N GLY A 36 -22.97 -21.74 -42.48
CA GLY A 36 -22.05 -22.82 -42.92
C GLY A 36 -20.57 -22.41 -42.87
N THR A 37 -19.69 -23.41 -42.98
CA THR A 37 -18.23 -23.28 -42.71
C THR A 37 -17.44 -22.47 -43.76
N ASN A 38 -18.04 -22.01 -44.84
CA ASN A 38 -17.35 -21.40 -45.98
C ASN A 38 -17.54 -19.87 -46.11
N VAL A 39 -18.25 -19.23 -45.20
CA VAL A 39 -18.43 -17.76 -45.16
C VAL A 39 -17.79 -17.19 -43.92
N VAL A 40 -16.71 -16.42 -44.12
CA VAL A 40 -16.07 -15.68 -42.99
C VAL A 40 -16.92 -14.43 -42.74
N ASP A 41 -17.64 -14.43 -41.63
CA ASP A 41 -18.36 -13.23 -41.17
C ASP A 41 -17.39 -12.22 -40.57
N LEU A 42 -16.92 -11.29 -41.41
CA LEU A 42 -16.04 -10.20 -40.99
C LEU A 42 -16.73 -9.22 -39.99
N ARG A 43 -18.07 -9.14 -40.01
CA ARG A 43 -18.83 -8.30 -39.07
C ARG A 43 -18.81 -8.92 -37.68
N GLY A 44 -19.07 -10.24 -37.58
CA GLY A 44 -18.99 -10.96 -36.31
C GLY A 44 -17.61 -10.86 -35.68
N ILE A 45 -16.54 -11.05 -36.47
CA ILE A 45 -15.16 -10.89 -36.01
C ILE A 45 -14.88 -9.47 -35.54
N ALA A 46 -15.36 -8.45 -36.27
CA ALA A 46 -15.17 -7.05 -35.90
C ALA A 46 -15.94 -6.70 -34.60
N MET A 47 -17.17 -7.17 -34.46
CA MET A 47 -17.98 -6.97 -33.25
C MET A 47 -17.36 -7.64 -32.03
N GLN A 48 -16.90 -8.89 -32.17
CA GLN A 48 -16.22 -9.60 -31.08
C GLN A 48 -14.94 -8.89 -30.63
N ARG A 49 -14.14 -8.37 -31.58
CA ARG A 49 -12.95 -7.56 -31.25
C ARG A 49 -13.32 -6.27 -30.54
N LEU A 50 -14.41 -5.61 -30.97
CA LEU A 50 -14.88 -4.38 -30.35
C LEU A 50 -15.37 -4.64 -28.93
N SER A 51 -16.19 -5.68 -28.73
CA SER A 51 -16.64 -6.10 -27.39
C SER A 51 -15.46 -6.41 -26.46
N SER A 52 -14.49 -7.20 -26.93
CA SER A 52 -13.29 -7.51 -26.13
C SER A 52 -12.47 -6.25 -25.79
N ARG A 53 -12.48 -5.24 -26.66
CA ARG A 53 -11.81 -3.96 -26.40
C ARG A 53 -12.57 -3.13 -25.35
N LEU A 54 -13.90 -3.11 -25.43
CA LEU A 54 -14.76 -2.47 -24.43
C LEU A 54 -14.58 -3.10 -23.06
N ASP A 55 -14.61 -4.42 -22.94
CA ASP A 55 -14.38 -5.14 -21.69
C ASP A 55 -13.04 -4.75 -21.04
N ARG A 56 -11.96 -4.73 -21.85
CA ARG A 56 -10.64 -4.31 -21.35
C ARG A 56 -10.63 -2.85 -20.89
N LEU A 57 -11.33 -1.97 -21.59
CA LEU A 57 -11.44 -0.56 -21.19
C LEU A 57 -12.21 -0.41 -19.88
N GLU A 58 -13.32 -1.14 -19.72
CA GLU A 58 -14.09 -1.14 -18.47
C GLU A 58 -13.27 -1.68 -17.29
N ASP A 59 -12.56 -2.79 -17.46
CA ASP A 59 -11.70 -3.36 -16.42
C ASP A 59 -10.56 -2.41 -16.06
N THR A 60 -9.93 -1.79 -17.07
CA THR A 60 -8.90 -0.78 -16.84
C THR A 60 -9.46 0.41 -16.09
N HIS A 61 -10.64 0.90 -16.47
CA HIS A 61 -11.30 2.04 -15.83
C HIS A 61 -11.63 1.74 -14.36
N ARG A 62 -12.20 0.56 -14.08
CA ARG A 62 -12.48 0.11 -12.70
C ARG A 62 -11.20 0.04 -11.86
N THR A 63 -10.12 -0.51 -12.43
CA THR A 63 -8.83 -0.63 -11.76
C THR A 63 -8.23 0.74 -11.44
N VAL A 64 -8.28 1.69 -12.38
CA VAL A 64 -7.78 3.05 -12.18
C VAL A 64 -8.58 3.79 -11.11
N ILE A 65 -9.91 3.66 -11.13
CA ILE A 65 -10.78 4.26 -10.11
C ILE A 65 -10.47 3.67 -8.73
N ALA A 66 -10.36 2.34 -8.60
CA ALA A 66 -10.02 1.70 -7.34
C ALA A 66 -8.67 2.20 -6.80
N ALA A 67 -7.63 2.25 -7.64
CA ALA A 67 -6.32 2.77 -7.26
C ALA A 67 -6.37 4.25 -6.84
N ALA A 68 -7.20 5.08 -7.49
CA ALA A 68 -7.38 6.48 -7.10
C ALA A 68 -8.04 6.62 -5.72
N TYR A 69 -9.05 5.80 -5.41
CA TYR A 69 -9.67 5.78 -4.08
C TYR A 69 -8.72 5.28 -3.00
N GLU A 70 -7.92 4.25 -3.28
CA GLU A 70 -6.89 3.75 -2.36
C GLU A 70 -5.84 4.83 -2.07
N ASN A 71 -5.36 5.53 -3.08
CA ASN A 71 -4.41 6.64 -2.91
C ASN A 71 -5.01 7.79 -2.08
N LEU A 72 -6.27 8.15 -2.31
CA LEU A 72 -6.96 9.17 -1.53
C LEU A 72 -7.12 8.74 -0.08
N ALA A 73 -7.52 7.49 0.17
CA ALA A 73 -7.64 6.93 1.51
C ALA A 73 -6.28 6.93 2.24
N GLY A 74 -5.20 6.50 1.57
CA GLY A 74 -3.85 6.54 2.10
C GLY A 74 -3.37 7.95 2.43
N THR A 75 -3.66 8.93 1.56
CA THR A 75 -3.35 10.34 1.81
C THR A 75 -4.06 10.87 3.05
N ASN A 76 -5.37 10.64 3.17
CA ASN A 76 -6.15 11.04 4.35
C ASN A 76 -5.66 10.37 5.63
N GLN A 77 -5.22 9.13 5.54
CA GLN A 77 -4.68 8.35 6.65
C GLN A 77 -3.37 8.95 7.15
N VAL A 78 -2.43 9.24 6.25
CA VAL A 78 -1.16 9.90 6.58
C VAL A 78 -1.37 11.29 7.15
N GLN A 79 -2.30 12.09 6.60
CA GLN A 79 -2.61 13.42 7.14
C GLN A 79 -3.13 13.35 8.57
N ARG A 80 -4.05 12.43 8.89
CA ARG A 80 -4.53 12.22 10.27
C ARG A 80 -3.42 11.79 11.21
N ALA A 81 -2.57 10.86 10.78
CA ALA A 81 -1.42 10.40 11.55
C ALA A 81 -0.44 11.55 11.85
N ILE A 82 -0.23 12.46 10.90
CA ILE A 82 0.60 13.65 11.10
C ILE A 82 -0.01 14.58 12.16
N LEU A 83 -1.32 14.83 12.12
CA LEU A 83 -1.97 15.67 13.14
C LEU A 83 -1.79 15.04 14.53
N GLN A 84 -2.03 13.75 14.68
CA GLN A 84 -1.81 13.03 15.95
C GLN A 84 -0.34 13.08 16.41
N LEU A 85 0.60 13.09 15.47
CA LEU A 85 2.04 13.21 15.77
C LEU A 85 2.41 14.59 16.33
N LEU A 86 1.67 15.64 15.98
CA LEU A 86 1.93 17.02 16.37
C LEU A 86 1.25 17.44 17.68
N ASP A 87 0.27 16.68 18.15
CA ASP A 87 -0.51 17.00 19.36
C ASP A 87 0.25 16.84 20.69
N PRO A 88 1.17 15.85 20.88
CA PRO A 88 1.84 15.61 22.15
C PRO A 88 2.69 16.80 22.62
N LEU A 89 2.64 17.07 23.92
CA LEU A 89 3.39 18.15 24.57
C LEU A 89 4.67 17.64 25.25
N SER A 90 4.83 16.33 25.45
CA SER A 90 6.03 15.72 26.01
C SER A 90 6.60 14.67 25.07
N PHE A 91 7.90 14.41 25.17
CA PHE A 91 8.55 13.36 24.36
C PHE A 91 8.02 11.96 24.71
N GLU A 92 7.69 11.71 25.96
CA GLU A 92 7.11 10.44 26.39
C GLU A 92 5.72 10.22 25.77
N ASP A 93 4.85 11.23 25.77
CA ASP A 93 3.53 11.17 25.15
C ASP A 93 3.64 11.03 23.62
N PHE A 94 4.63 11.69 23.02
CA PHE A 94 4.94 11.56 21.60
C PHE A 94 5.27 10.09 21.22
N LEU A 95 6.14 9.44 21.97
CA LEU A 95 6.48 8.03 21.72
C LEU A 95 5.29 7.09 21.98
N ARG A 96 4.51 7.37 23.04
CA ARG A 96 3.30 6.61 23.33
C ARG A 96 2.26 6.74 22.21
N SER A 97 2.02 7.98 21.74
CA SER A 97 1.14 8.22 20.59
C SER A 97 1.64 7.53 19.31
N LEU A 98 2.96 7.55 19.07
CA LEU A 98 3.57 6.90 17.91
C LEU A 98 3.29 5.38 17.89
N GLY A 99 3.46 4.70 19.02
CA GLY A 99 3.21 3.25 19.12
C GLY A 99 1.73 2.87 19.25
N GLY A 100 0.86 3.82 19.57
CA GLY A 100 -0.58 3.63 19.77
C GLY A 100 -1.42 4.23 18.63
N ASP A 101 -1.90 5.45 18.84
CA ASP A 101 -2.88 6.10 17.94
C ASP A 101 -2.38 6.28 16.52
N VAL A 102 -1.09 6.65 16.36
CA VAL A 102 -0.47 6.81 15.04
C VAL A 102 -0.36 5.47 14.32
N ALA A 103 0.09 4.42 15.00
CA ALA A 103 0.18 3.07 14.44
C ALA A 103 -1.20 2.56 14.01
N GLN A 104 -2.22 2.74 14.87
CA GLN A 104 -3.59 2.37 14.55
C GLN A 104 -4.14 3.15 13.35
N THR A 105 -3.91 4.46 13.32
CA THR A 105 -4.34 5.32 12.20
C THR A 105 -3.68 4.90 10.89
N LEU A 106 -2.39 4.56 10.91
CA LEU A 106 -1.64 4.06 9.76
C LEU A 106 -1.94 2.60 9.42
N ARG A 107 -2.70 1.90 10.26
CA ARG A 107 -3.03 0.47 10.12
C ARG A 107 -1.78 -0.39 9.99
N VAL A 108 -0.81 -0.13 10.85
CA VAL A 108 0.41 -0.93 10.98
C VAL A 108 0.42 -1.62 12.33
N ASP A 109 1.02 -2.81 12.40
CA ASP A 109 1.01 -3.63 13.60
C ASP A 109 2.03 -3.16 14.63
N CYS A 110 3.10 -2.50 14.17
CA CYS A 110 4.04 -1.82 15.04
C CYS A 110 4.73 -0.64 14.34
N ILE A 111 5.11 0.35 15.17
CA ILE A 111 6.05 1.41 14.76
C ILE A 111 7.21 1.41 15.75
N ARG A 112 8.44 1.47 15.21
CA ARG A 112 9.65 1.60 16.02
C ARG A 112 10.49 2.77 15.56
N LEU A 113 10.96 3.55 16.52
CA LEU A 113 11.97 4.58 16.32
C LEU A 113 13.33 4.00 16.73
N VAL A 114 14.21 3.88 15.78
CA VAL A 114 15.60 3.46 15.99
C VAL A 114 16.49 4.69 16.03
N LEU A 115 17.26 4.84 17.10
CA LEU A 115 18.24 5.91 17.26
C LEU A 115 19.61 5.30 17.47
N GLU A 116 20.60 5.72 16.70
CA GLU A 116 21.99 5.36 16.98
C GLU A 116 22.54 6.23 18.13
N SER A 117 23.28 5.61 19.05
CA SER A 117 23.90 6.30 20.19
C SER A 117 25.27 5.72 20.48
N LEU A 118 26.20 6.60 20.90
CA LEU A 118 27.50 6.20 21.44
C LEU A 118 27.41 5.78 22.92
N GLN A 119 26.28 6.04 23.59
CA GLN A 119 26.04 5.71 24.97
C GLN A 119 25.12 4.49 25.04
N GLU A 120 25.44 3.54 25.88
CA GLU A 120 24.52 2.42 26.15
C GLU A 120 23.25 2.96 26.78
N GLY A 121 22.11 2.67 26.13
CA GLY A 121 20.77 3.15 26.54
C GLY A 121 20.21 2.43 27.76
N ASP A 122 20.91 2.41 28.88
CA ASP A 122 20.54 1.65 30.09
C ASP A 122 19.69 2.47 31.08
N GLU A 123 19.15 3.61 30.66
CA GLU A 123 18.28 4.41 31.51
C GLU A 123 16.91 3.73 31.73
N PRO A 124 16.43 3.66 33.02
CA PRO A 124 15.14 3.03 33.33
C PRO A 124 13.94 3.66 32.63
N ALA A 125 14.04 4.94 32.25
CA ALA A 125 13.02 5.66 31.48
C ALA A 125 12.92 5.13 30.04
N LEU A 126 14.04 4.75 29.42
CA LEU A 126 14.07 4.22 28.06
C LEU A 126 13.51 2.79 28.01
N ARG A 127 13.69 2.01 29.05
CA ARG A 127 13.14 0.64 29.15
C ARG A 127 11.60 0.60 29.12
N LYS A 128 10.93 1.62 29.66
CA LYS A 128 9.46 1.72 29.65
C LYS A 128 8.91 2.01 28.25
N LEU A 129 9.74 2.53 27.35
CA LEU A 129 9.41 2.90 25.98
C LEU A 129 9.99 1.90 24.96
N GLY A 130 10.55 0.78 25.44
CA GLY A 130 11.25 -0.22 24.64
C GLY A 130 10.41 -0.87 23.53
N ASP A 131 9.07 -0.78 23.63
CA ASP A 131 8.17 -1.23 22.56
C ASP A 131 8.18 -0.31 21.34
N VAL A 132 8.59 0.96 21.51
CA VAL A 132 8.59 1.96 20.43
C VAL A 132 10.00 2.46 20.14
N LEU A 133 10.82 2.66 21.17
CA LEU A 133 12.18 3.19 21.04
C LEU A 133 13.22 2.06 21.12
N TYR A 134 14.08 1.99 20.10
CA TYR A 134 15.24 1.10 20.08
C TYR A 134 16.51 1.91 19.94
N VAL A 135 17.41 1.80 20.90
CA VAL A 135 18.72 2.45 20.87
C VAL A 135 19.74 1.45 20.31
N ALA A 136 20.36 1.80 19.21
CA ALA A 136 21.29 0.93 18.49
C ALA A 136 22.72 1.50 18.53
N GLU A 137 23.70 0.64 18.30
CA GLU A 137 25.09 1.05 18.07
C GLU A 137 25.26 1.82 16.77
N PRO A 138 26.25 2.72 16.66
CA PRO A 138 26.54 3.43 15.43
C PRO A 138 26.82 2.49 14.26
N GLY A 139 26.18 2.73 13.12
CA GLY A 139 26.29 1.92 11.91
C GLY A 139 25.17 0.87 11.73
N PHE A 140 24.43 0.55 12.77
CA PHE A 140 23.31 -0.40 12.72
C PHE A 140 22.29 -0.07 11.63
N ILE A 141 21.86 1.20 11.55
CA ILE A 141 20.85 1.63 10.58
C ILE A 141 21.34 1.43 9.15
N GLY A 142 22.61 1.75 8.88
CA GLY A 142 23.21 1.53 7.57
C GLY A 142 23.23 0.05 7.17
N GLU A 143 23.64 -0.81 8.08
CA GLU A 143 23.68 -2.26 7.88
C GLU A 143 22.29 -2.85 7.70
N TYR A 144 21.34 -2.48 8.55
CA TYR A 144 19.97 -2.96 8.48
C TYR A 144 19.27 -2.54 7.18
N LEU A 145 19.41 -1.27 6.77
CA LEU A 145 18.83 -0.76 5.52
C LEU A 145 19.42 -1.43 4.28
N SER A 146 20.75 -1.64 4.27
CA SER A 146 21.42 -2.30 3.15
C SER A 146 21.15 -3.80 3.08
N GLY A 147 20.75 -4.41 4.19
CA GLY A 147 20.61 -5.87 4.32
C GLY A 147 21.93 -6.60 4.05
N GLY A 148 23.05 -6.00 4.45
CA GLY A 148 24.41 -6.52 4.22
C GLY A 148 24.91 -6.37 2.77
N ARG A 149 24.21 -5.60 1.92
CA ARG A 149 24.58 -5.39 0.51
C ARG A 149 25.19 -3.99 0.33
N ASN A 150 26.16 -3.89 -0.57
CA ASN A 150 26.73 -2.58 -0.94
C ASN A 150 25.83 -1.86 -1.95
N VAL A 151 24.70 -1.31 -1.49
CA VAL A 151 23.73 -0.57 -2.30
C VAL A 151 23.53 0.83 -1.74
N PRO A 152 23.23 1.83 -2.58
CA PRO A 152 22.90 3.17 -2.11
C PRO A 152 21.67 3.14 -1.19
N LEU A 153 21.77 3.76 -0.02
CA LEU A 153 20.67 3.85 0.94
C LEU A 153 19.57 4.78 0.39
N ARG A 154 18.36 4.27 0.31
CA ARG A 154 17.18 5.06 -0.08
C ARG A 154 16.58 5.76 1.15
N PRO A 155 15.94 6.92 0.96
CA PRO A 155 15.21 7.58 2.06
C PRO A 155 14.10 6.69 2.64
N VAL A 156 13.39 5.95 1.78
CA VAL A 156 12.35 4.98 2.14
C VAL A 156 12.63 3.67 1.44
N THR A 157 12.56 2.57 2.19
CA THR A 157 12.70 1.20 1.68
C THR A 157 11.51 0.38 2.12
N LEU A 158 10.82 -0.24 1.16
CA LEU A 158 9.75 -1.20 1.39
C LEU A 158 10.25 -2.58 1.03
N ARG A 159 10.03 -3.57 1.92
CA ARG A 159 10.50 -4.94 1.68
C ARG A 159 9.79 -5.96 2.58
N PRO A 160 9.83 -7.25 2.23
CA PRO A 160 9.59 -8.32 3.21
C PRO A 160 10.62 -8.24 4.33
N VAL A 161 10.22 -8.62 5.54
CA VAL A 161 11.12 -8.65 6.71
C VAL A 161 12.26 -9.63 6.47
N LEU A 162 13.47 -9.23 6.86
CA LEU A 162 14.67 -10.07 6.77
C LEU A 162 14.82 -10.93 8.03
N PRO A 163 15.47 -12.11 7.94
CA PRO A 163 15.66 -13.02 9.07
C PRO A 163 16.39 -12.40 10.29
N ALA A 164 17.15 -11.34 10.11
CA ALA A 164 17.89 -10.64 11.18
C ALA A 164 17.04 -9.57 11.92
N SER A 165 15.72 -9.62 11.82
CA SER A 165 14.80 -8.61 12.37
C SER A 165 14.45 -8.81 13.86
N ASP A 166 14.86 -9.90 14.46
CA ASP A 166 14.57 -10.24 15.87
C ASP A 166 15.02 -9.13 16.84
N GLN A 167 16.18 -8.52 16.58
CA GLN A 167 16.68 -7.40 17.37
C GLN A 167 15.75 -6.19 17.34
N LEU A 168 15.06 -5.99 16.22
CA LEU A 168 14.20 -4.84 16.03
C LEU A 168 12.78 -5.08 16.51
N TYR A 169 12.22 -6.26 16.29
CA TYR A 169 10.81 -6.55 16.59
C TYR A 169 10.62 -7.35 17.90
N GLY A 170 11.69 -7.96 18.43
CA GLY A 170 11.61 -8.80 19.66
C GLY A 170 10.57 -9.90 19.48
N ASP A 171 9.67 -10.05 20.47
CA ASP A 171 8.62 -11.09 20.48
C ASP A 171 7.64 -10.99 19.30
N ARG A 172 7.62 -9.88 18.56
CA ARG A 172 6.77 -9.68 17.38
C ARG A 172 7.44 -10.08 16.07
N ALA A 173 8.72 -10.46 16.09
CA ALA A 173 9.49 -10.79 14.87
C ALA A 173 8.84 -11.90 14.05
N ASP A 174 8.24 -12.89 14.69
CA ASP A 174 7.57 -14.01 14.02
C ASP A 174 6.28 -13.59 13.29
N TRP A 175 5.68 -12.48 13.66
CA TRP A 175 4.40 -12.03 13.11
C TRP A 175 4.57 -11.02 11.99
N ILE A 176 5.59 -10.17 12.08
CA ILE A 176 5.82 -9.13 11.06
C ILE A 176 6.36 -9.77 9.78
N ARG A 177 5.68 -9.51 8.67
CA ARG A 177 6.00 -10.10 7.35
C ARG A 177 6.51 -9.07 6.33
N SER A 178 6.10 -7.82 6.48
CA SER A 178 6.57 -6.73 5.62
C SER A 178 6.91 -5.48 6.44
N GLU A 179 7.84 -4.69 5.95
CA GLU A 179 8.34 -3.51 6.65
C GLU A 179 8.57 -2.32 5.72
N ALA A 180 8.28 -1.13 6.26
CA ALA A 180 8.68 0.14 5.68
C ALA A 180 9.73 0.79 6.57
N LEU A 181 10.89 1.07 6.00
CA LEU A 181 12.05 1.64 6.65
C LEU A 181 12.27 3.07 6.14
N MET A 182 12.21 4.05 7.01
CA MET A 182 12.40 5.46 6.68
C MET A 182 13.64 5.96 7.40
N ARG A 183 14.67 6.27 6.63
CA ARG A 183 15.90 6.87 7.19
C ARG A 183 15.60 8.31 7.60
N LEU A 184 16.05 8.70 8.81
CA LEU A 184 15.85 10.01 9.39
C LEU A 184 17.20 10.73 9.50
N ASP A 185 17.23 12.01 9.11
CA ASP A 185 18.37 12.90 9.26
C ASP A 185 18.04 13.99 10.30
N PHE A 186 18.69 13.94 11.44
CA PHE A 186 18.48 14.91 12.51
C PHE A 186 19.40 16.14 12.43
N GLY A 187 20.20 16.24 11.38
CA GLY A 187 21.07 17.39 11.11
C GLY A 187 22.53 17.14 11.46
N LYS A 188 23.35 18.17 11.18
CA LYS A 188 24.81 18.09 11.33
C LYS A 188 25.21 17.77 12.78
N GLY A 189 26.17 16.83 12.92
CA GLY A 189 26.73 16.45 14.23
C GLY A 189 25.86 15.49 15.04
N ARG A 190 24.73 15.00 14.50
CA ARG A 190 23.87 13.99 15.10
C ARG A 190 23.96 12.68 14.32
N LEU A 191 23.86 11.58 15.05
CA LEU A 191 23.77 10.26 14.44
C LEU A 191 22.41 10.11 13.73
N PRO A 192 22.32 9.25 12.69
CA PRO A 192 21.09 9.04 11.97
C PRO A 192 20.05 8.34 12.85
N GLY A 193 18.79 8.48 12.47
CA GLY A 193 17.68 7.66 13.00
C GLY A 193 17.03 6.87 11.90
N MET A 194 16.14 5.97 12.29
CA MET A 194 15.28 5.23 11.38
C MET A 194 13.91 5.06 12.01
N LEU A 195 12.87 5.37 11.26
CA LEU A 195 11.50 5.03 11.62
C LEU A 195 11.11 3.77 10.86
N VAL A 196 10.59 2.80 11.60
CA VAL A 196 10.21 1.49 11.07
C VAL A 196 8.74 1.27 11.29
N MET A 197 8.04 0.84 10.25
CA MET A 197 6.66 0.37 10.33
C MET A 197 6.63 -1.09 9.92
N GLY A 198 6.12 -1.94 10.81
CA GLY A 198 5.97 -3.38 10.57
C GLY A 198 4.52 -3.77 10.39
N ALA A 199 4.26 -4.69 9.48
CA ALA A 199 2.94 -5.23 9.22
C ALA A 199 2.96 -6.77 9.11
N GLU A 200 1.91 -7.42 9.64
CA GLU A 200 1.65 -8.85 9.49
C GLU A 200 1.31 -9.19 8.03
N ASP A 201 0.61 -8.30 7.32
CA ASP A 201 0.31 -8.48 5.90
C ASP A 201 1.59 -8.40 5.06
N PRO A 202 2.01 -9.50 4.38
CA PRO A 202 3.20 -9.50 3.52
C PRO A 202 3.06 -8.60 2.30
N HIS A 203 1.85 -8.11 2.03
CA HIS A 203 1.54 -7.28 0.86
C HIS A 203 1.43 -5.79 1.16
N GLN A 204 1.45 -5.39 2.42
CA GLN A 204 1.30 -3.99 2.81
C GLN A 204 2.48 -3.14 2.34
N PHE A 205 3.71 -3.61 2.50
CA PHE A 205 4.92 -2.88 2.14
C PHE A 205 5.68 -3.57 1.00
N LYS A 206 5.02 -3.70 -0.17
CA LYS A 206 5.67 -4.27 -1.36
C LYS A 206 6.71 -3.31 -1.94
N PRO A 207 7.84 -3.83 -2.46
CA PRO A 207 8.92 -3.01 -3.03
C PRO A 207 8.52 -2.12 -4.22
N ASN A 208 7.40 -2.43 -4.88
CA ASN A 208 6.87 -1.69 -6.02
C ASN A 208 5.80 -0.65 -5.66
N HIS A 209 5.44 -0.52 -4.37
CA HIS A 209 4.52 0.54 -3.93
C HIS A 209 5.21 1.91 -3.95
N GLY A 210 4.41 2.97 -4.15
CA GLY A 210 4.88 4.36 -4.04
C GLY A 210 5.36 4.68 -2.62
N THR A 211 6.40 5.46 -2.52
CA THR A 211 7.04 5.82 -1.24
C THR A 211 6.84 7.29 -0.86
N GLU A 212 6.14 8.07 -1.68
CA GLU A 212 6.01 9.51 -1.55
C GLU A 212 5.32 9.93 -0.26
N LEU A 213 4.24 9.24 0.12
CA LEU A 213 3.49 9.51 1.35
C LEU A 213 4.32 9.19 2.61
N LEU A 214 5.06 8.09 2.58
CA LEU A 214 5.95 7.71 3.68
C LEU A 214 7.16 8.65 3.77
N ALA A 215 7.71 9.08 2.64
CA ALA A 215 8.77 10.08 2.62
C ALA A 215 8.30 11.43 3.18
N PHE A 216 7.07 11.84 2.86
CA PHE A 216 6.47 13.03 3.44
C PHE A 216 6.25 12.89 4.95
N PHE A 217 5.70 11.75 5.40
CA PHE A 217 5.54 11.45 6.81
C PHE A 217 6.87 11.48 7.56
N ALA A 218 7.90 10.83 7.03
CA ALA A 218 9.25 10.84 7.59
C ALA A 218 9.83 12.26 7.69
N GLY A 219 9.63 13.09 6.67
CA GLY A 219 10.07 14.48 6.68
C GLY A 219 9.39 15.36 7.74
N VAL A 220 8.10 15.10 8.05
CA VAL A 220 7.41 15.75 9.16
C VAL A 220 7.94 15.22 10.50
N PHE A 221 8.08 13.90 10.60
CA PHE A 221 8.64 13.23 11.78
C PHE A 221 10.02 13.75 12.15
N GLU A 222 10.94 13.87 11.19
CA GLU A 222 12.27 14.45 11.40
C GLU A 222 12.22 15.86 12.02
N ARG A 223 11.33 16.72 11.49
CA ARG A 223 11.19 18.10 11.98
C ARG A 223 10.65 18.13 13.40
N THR A 224 9.71 17.25 13.71
CA THR A 224 9.17 17.10 15.05
C THR A 224 10.24 16.60 16.02
N MET A 225 10.98 15.56 15.63
CA MET A 225 12.08 15.01 16.44
C MET A 225 13.19 16.03 16.70
N ARG A 226 13.56 16.86 15.71
CA ARG A 226 14.57 17.92 15.92
C ARG A 226 14.20 18.90 17.02
N ARG A 227 12.91 19.13 17.27
CA ARG A 227 12.43 19.98 18.38
C ARG A 227 12.64 19.34 19.75
N TRP A 228 12.54 18.01 19.82
CA TRP A 228 12.76 17.26 21.06
C TRP A 228 14.25 17.00 21.34
N LEU A 229 15.06 16.97 20.31
CA LEU A 229 16.50 16.77 20.40
C LEU A 229 17.28 18.10 20.55
N ALA A 230 16.64 19.24 20.43
CA ALA A 230 17.26 20.56 20.64
C ALA A 230 17.47 20.86 22.12
#